data_aa8f1b9b023059e736fd856f7a0188be
#
_entry.id   aa8f1b9b023059e736fd856f7a0188be
#
_cell.length_a   1.000
_cell.length_b   1.000
_cell.length_c   1.000
_cell.angle_alpha   90.00
_cell.angle_beta   90.00
_cell.angle_gamma   90.00
#
_symmetry.space_group_name_H-M   'P 1'
#
loop_
_entity.id
_entity.type
_entity.pdbx_description
1 polymer ?
#
loop_
_entity_poly.entity_id
_entity_poly.type
_entity_poly.pdbx_seq_one_letter_code
_entity_poly.pdbx_strand_id
1 'polypeptide(L)'
;MSAQYDQLIYDTAIKSGFTPTSARFVVAQARYESSDYTSGVFQKNLNTSGMKFVGQPLATRGTLAPFSERSSGCQAVSKGQVGCQGATPCRDSDHYAKFASVADSAKDKIERNYNITRKGVTPEQLKKAETPEEFARLLKVRGYYGGEESSYAGGLKAKLLRIQVVEFVTKNKNSILLIVGLAVIGGAYYFFKKK
;
A
#
# COMPACT_ATOMS: atom_id res chain seq x y z
N MET A 1 -13.22 -2.71 4.51
CA MET A 1 -11.84 -3.28 4.61
C MET A 1 -10.78 -2.36 4.00
N SER A 2 -10.89 -1.88 2.74
CA SER A 2 -9.83 -1.03 2.14
C SER A 2 -9.57 0.29 2.89
N ALA A 3 -10.60 0.99 3.36
CA ALA A 3 -10.45 2.23 4.12
C ALA A 3 -9.73 2.03 5.47
N GLN A 4 -9.92 0.89 6.11
CA GLN A 4 -9.20 0.55 7.34
C GLN A 4 -7.71 0.33 7.08
N TYR A 5 -7.35 -0.31 5.96
CA TYR A 5 -5.94 -0.48 5.57
C TYR A 5 -5.28 0.85 5.22
N ASP A 6 -6.01 1.72 4.51
CA ASP A 6 -5.53 3.08 4.22
C ASP A 6 -5.20 3.85 5.48
N GLN A 7 -6.10 3.81 6.47
CA GLN A 7 -5.89 4.50 7.73
C GLN A 7 -4.65 3.96 8.47
N LEU A 8 -4.49 2.63 8.55
CA LEU A 8 -3.33 2.02 9.20
C LEU A 8 -2.01 2.43 8.53
N ILE A 9 -1.98 2.47 7.19
CA ILE A 9 -0.79 2.87 6.41
C ILE A 9 -0.52 4.37 6.60
N TYR A 10 -1.56 5.19 6.51
CA TYR A 10 -1.47 6.64 6.71
C TYR A 10 -0.93 6.98 8.10
N ASP A 11 -1.51 6.42 9.15
CA ASP A 11 -1.08 6.65 10.54
C ASP A 11 0.37 6.21 10.76
N THR A 12 0.77 5.09 10.14
CA THR A 12 2.15 4.60 10.19
C THR A 12 3.11 5.57 9.51
N ALA A 13 2.74 6.13 8.36
CA ALA A 13 3.52 7.13 7.65
C ALA A 13 3.64 8.44 8.46
N ILE A 14 2.54 8.94 9.03
CA ILE A 14 2.55 10.13 9.90
C ILE A 14 3.47 9.91 11.10
N LYS A 15 3.36 8.78 11.80
CA LYS A 15 4.25 8.44 12.92
C LYS A 15 5.72 8.34 12.52
N SER A 16 5.99 8.06 11.25
CA SER A 16 7.34 8.00 10.67
C SER A 16 7.86 9.35 10.15
N GLY A 17 7.11 10.45 10.37
CA GLY A 17 7.50 11.81 10.04
C GLY A 17 7.14 12.28 8.62
N PHE A 18 6.25 11.58 7.92
CA PHE A 18 5.70 12.06 6.64
C PHE A 18 4.73 13.22 6.88
N THR A 19 4.74 14.21 5.98
CA THR A 19 3.66 15.21 5.94
C THR A 19 2.32 14.55 5.60
N PRO A 20 1.17 15.16 5.96
CA PRO A 20 -0.15 14.63 5.60
C PRO A 20 -0.29 14.37 4.09
N THR A 21 0.26 15.25 3.26
CA THR A 21 0.26 15.10 1.80
C THR A 21 1.07 13.90 1.36
N SER A 22 2.32 13.79 1.80
CA SER A 22 3.20 12.70 1.39
C SER A 22 2.78 11.35 1.99
N ALA A 23 2.17 11.32 3.18
CA ALA A 23 1.58 10.10 3.74
C ALA A 23 0.48 9.50 2.85
N ARG A 24 -0.32 10.35 2.17
CA ARG A 24 -1.30 9.90 1.17
C ARG A 24 -0.64 9.24 -0.04
N PHE A 25 0.56 9.68 -0.43
CA PHE A 25 1.30 9.02 -1.52
C PHE A 25 1.77 7.63 -1.12
N VAL A 26 2.14 7.42 0.15
CA VAL A 26 2.46 6.09 0.69
C VAL A 26 1.23 5.17 0.64
N VAL A 27 0.04 5.66 0.99
CA VAL A 27 -1.23 4.91 0.86
C VAL A 27 -1.53 4.61 -0.61
N ALA A 28 -1.44 5.61 -1.49
CA ALA A 28 -1.68 5.44 -2.93
C ALA A 28 -0.75 4.39 -3.54
N GLN A 29 0.53 4.39 -3.14
CA GLN A 29 1.51 3.41 -3.55
C GLN A 29 1.15 2.01 -3.06
N ALA A 30 0.77 1.84 -1.79
CA ALA A 30 0.34 0.55 -1.26
C ALA A 30 -0.86 -0.01 -2.03
N ARG A 31 -1.85 0.82 -2.35
CA ARG A 31 -2.99 0.46 -3.20
C ARG A 31 -2.56 0.06 -4.62
N TYR A 32 -1.65 0.83 -5.21
CA TYR A 32 -1.17 0.57 -6.57
C TYR A 32 -0.45 -0.77 -6.65
N GLU A 33 0.50 -1.03 -5.75
CA GLU A 33 1.33 -2.23 -5.74
C GLU A 33 0.59 -3.49 -5.27
N SER A 34 -0.46 -3.33 -4.46
CA SER A 34 -1.29 -4.45 -3.97
C SER A 34 -2.57 -4.67 -4.77
N SER A 35 -2.79 -3.95 -5.88
CA SER A 35 -4.05 -3.96 -6.66
C SER A 35 -5.25 -3.67 -5.76
N ASP A 36 -5.23 -2.53 -5.04
CA ASP A 36 -6.25 -2.14 -4.06
C ASP A 36 -6.47 -3.21 -2.96
N TYR A 37 -5.38 -3.83 -2.51
CA TYR A 37 -5.37 -4.89 -1.48
C TYR A 37 -6.02 -6.22 -1.92
N THR A 38 -6.13 -6.45 -3.22
CA THR A 38 -6.73 -7.69 -3.78
C THR A 38 -5.72 -8.67 -4.36
N SER A 39 -4.45 -8.25 -4.53
CA SER A 39 -3.42 -9.13 -5.08
C SER A 39 -3.22 -10.38 -4.21
N GLY A 40 -2.89 -11.50 -4.84
CA GLY A 40 -2.63 -12.75 -4.12
C GLY A 40 -1.48 -12.64 -3.11
N VAL A 41 -0.51 -11.78 -3.37
CA VAL A 41 0.60 -11.49 -2.44
C VAL A 41 0.07 -10.80 -1.20
N PHE A 42 -0.78 -9.77 -1.36
CA PHE A 42 -1.39 -9.09 -0.23
C PHE A 42 -2.29 -10.02 0.59
N GLN A 43 -3.19 -10.73 -0.07
CA GLN A 43 -4.18 -11.59 0.60
C GLN A 43 -3.54 -12.70 1.45
N LYS A 44 -2.41 -13.25 1.00
CA LYS A 44 -1.74 -14.35 1.68
C LYS A 44 -0.68 -13.90 2.70
N ASN A 45 -0.12 -12.69 2.52
CA ASN A 45 1.07 -12.26 3.28
C ASN A 45 0.89 -10.90 3.96
N LEU A 46 -0.24 -10.18 3.80
CA LEU A 46 -0.44 -8.79 4.22
C LEU A 46 0.66 -7.84 3.74
N ASN A 47 1.25 -8.15 2.57
CA ASN A 47 2.39 -7.47 2.00
C ASN A 47 1.90 -6.39 1.02
N THR A 48 1.99 -5.13 1.41
CA THR A 48 1.45 -3.97 0.68
C THR A 48 2.29 -3.55 -0.52
N SER A 49 3.46 -4.14 -0.73
CA SER A 49 4.42 -3.68 -1.75
C SER A 49 5.22 -4.80 -2.42
N GLY A 50 4.78 -6.04 -2.32
CA GLY A 50 5.45 -7.17 -2.96
C GLY A 50 6.88 -7.43 -2.47
N MET A 51 7.24 -6.98 -1.27
CA MET A 51 8.59 -7.13 -0.74
C MET A 51 8.96 -8.61 -0.57
N LYS A 52 10.20 -8.94 -0.95
CA LYS A 52 10.77 -10.25 -0.69
C LYS A 52 11.22 -10.39 0.76
N PHE A 53 11.21 -11.63 1.26
CA PHE A 53 11.73 -11.93 2.59
C PHE A 53 13.26 -11.98 2.55
N VAL A 54 13.89 -11.19 3.39
CA VAL A 54 15.34 -11.10 3.53
C VAL A 54 15.78 -11.08 5.01
N GLY A 55 14.96 -11.68 5.86
CA GLY A 55 15.22 -11.73 7.31
C GLY A 55 14.84 -10.45 8.06
N GLN A 56 13.93 -9.64 7.54
CA GLN A 56 13.48 -8.42 8.21
C GLN A 56 12.72 -8.73 9.52
N PRO A 57 12.94 -7.93 10.59
CA PRO A 57 12.43 -8.25 11.94
C PRO A 57 10.90 -8.32 12.05
N LEU A 58 10.18 -7.54 11.22
CA LEU A 58 8.72 -7.45 11.26
C LEU A 58 8.02 -8.49 10.39
N ALA A 59 8.78 -9.36 9.71
CA ALA A 59 8.20 -10.34 8.79
C ALA A 59 8.72 -11.76 9.05
N THR A 60 7.93 -12.71 8.56
CA THR A 60 8.33 -14.10 8.43
C THR A 60 8.38 -14.47 6.94
N ARG A 61 8.93 -15.65 6.64
CA ARG A 61 8.92 -16.17 5.28
C ARG A 61 7.49 -16.54 4.88
N GLY A 62 6.99 -15.88 3.84
CA GLY A 62 5.64 -16.08 3.31
C GLY A 62 5.58 -16.99 2.09
N THR A 63 4.69 -16.68 1.16
CA THR A 63 4.50 -17.48 -0.04
C THR A 63 5.69 -17.39 -0.99
N LEU A 64 5.98 -18.49 -1.69
CA LEU A 64 7.00 -18.52 -2.74
C LEU A 64 6.58 -17.61 -3.90
N ALA A 65 7.52 -16.84 -4.42
CA ALA A 65 7.29 -15.98 -5.56
C ALA A 65 7.03 -16.78 -6.86
N PRO A 66 6.44 -16.18 -7.89
CA PRO A 66 6.33 -16.78 -9.20
C PRO A 66 7.70 -17.20 -9.74
N PHE A 67 7.75 -18.23 -10.56
CA PHE A 67 9.00 -18.79 -11.06
C PHE A 67 9.90 -17.74 -11.74
N SER A 68 9.30 -16.83 -12.50
CA SER A 68 10.00 -15.71 -13.16
C SER A 68 10.70 -14.72 -12.23
N GLU A 69 10.31 -14.72 -10.95
CA GLU A 69 10.85 -13.81 -9.95
C GLU A 69 11.81 -14.49 -8.96
N ARG A 70 12.11 -15.76 -9.16
CA ARG A 70 12.99 -16.55 -8.28
C ARG A 70 14.43 -16.48 -8.75
N SER A 71 15.35 -16.79 -7.85
CA SER A 71 16.74 -17.04 -8.20
C SER A 71 16.83 -18.21 -9.17
N SER A 72 17.77 -18.13 -10.11
CA SER A 72 17.97 -19.14 -11.15
C SER A 72 18.07 -20.55 -10.56
N GLY A 73 17.30 -21.49 -11.12
CA GLY A 73 17.31 -22.90 -10.72
C GLY A 73 16.54 -23.26 -9.46
N CYS A 74 15.92 -22.28 -8.78
CA CYS A 74 15.13 -22.56 -7.60
C CYS A 74 13.82 -23.28 -7.94
N GLN A 75 13.63 -24.46 -7.38
CA GLN A 75 12.37 -25.23 -7.44
C GLN A 75 11.84 -25.45 -6.03
N ALA A 76 10.52 -25.36 -5.88
CA ALA A 76 9.86 -25.73 -4.63
C ALA A 76 9.97 -27.26 -4.47
N VAL A 77 10.85 -27.71 -3.59
CA VAL A 77 10.89 -29.11 -3.20
C VAL A 77 9.81 -29.32 -2.16
N SER A 78 8.72 -29.99 -2.52
CA SER A 78 7.73 -30.45 -1.57
C SER A 78 8.37 -31.46 -0.62
N LYS A 79 8.15 -31.31 0.70
CA LYS A 79 8.59 -32.33 1.67
C LYS A 79 8.04 -33.68 1.24
N GLY A 80 8.92 -34.62 0.84
CA GLY A 80 8.56 -35.97 0.44
C GLY A 80 8.65 -36.29 -1.07
N GLN A 81 8.93 -35.35 -1.95
CA GLN A 81 9.26 -35.68 -3.34
C GLN A 81 10.73 -36.07 -3.47
N VAL A 82 10.94 -37.37 -3.52
CA VAL A 82 12.20 -37.98 -3.98
C VAL A 82 12.20 -37.86 -5.51
N GLY A 83 13.06 -37.01 -6.08
CA GLY A 83 13.19 -37.07 -7.55
C GLY A 83 13.72 -35.85 -8.29
N CYS A 84 14.07 -34.72 -7.64
CA CYS A 84 14.78 -33.64 -8.33
C CYS A 84 16.27 -33.67 -7.95
N GLN A 85 17.02 -34.63 -8.48
CA GLN A 85 18.49 -34.55 -8.45
C GLN A 85 18.90 -33.27 -9.19
N GLY A 86 19.48 -32.31 -8.46
CA GLY A 86 19.96 -31.03 -9.00
C GLY A 86 19.09 -29.81 -8.76
N ALA A 87 17.94 -29.91 -8.07
CA ALA A 87 17.14 -28.74 -7.73
C ALA A 87 17.82 -27.91 -6.64
N THR A 88 18.18 -26.67 -6.93
CA THR A 88 18.69 -25.73 -5.92
C THR A 88 17.53 -25.34 -4.99
N PRO A 89 17.67 -25.49 -3.65
CA PRO A 89 16.65 -25.05 -2.72
C PRO A 89 16.36 -23.57 -2.88
N CYS A 90 15.07 -23.18 -2.80
CA CYS A 90 14.70 -21.78 -2.83
C CYS A 90 15.24 -21.04 -1.61
N ARG A 91 15.86 -19.90 -1.85
CA ARG A 91 16.40 -19.02 -0.82
C ARG A 91 15.27 -18.23 -0.14
N ASP A 92 15.54 -17.63 0.98
CA ASP A 92 14.59 -16.73 1.65
C ASP A 92 14.12 -15.62 0.72
N SER A 93 15.01 -15.03 -0.08
CA SER A 93 14.70 -14.00 -1.09
C SER A 93 13.81 -14.48 -2.25
N ASP A 94 13.56 -15.75 -2.39
CA ASP A 94 12.60 -16.30 -3.35
C ASP A 94 11.16 -16.32 -2.81
N HIS A 95 10.98 -15.96 -1.55
CA HIS A 95 9.68 -15.86 -0.90
C HIS A 95 9.30 -14.40 -0.71
N TYR A 96 8.01 -14.12 -0.71
CA TYR A 96 7.50 -12.84 -0.23
C TYR A 96 7.59 -12.75 1.30
N ALA A 97 7.81 -11.55 1.80
CA ALA A 97 7.69 -11.28 3.22
C ALA A 97 6.23 -11.40 3.65
N LYS A 98 5.96 -12.08 4.77
CA LYS A 98 4.65 -12.20 5.41
C LYS A 98 4.65 -11.41 6.70
N PHE A 99 3.70 -10.50 6.83
CA PHE A 99 3.55 -9.63 7.99
C PHE A 99 2.37 -10.07 8.87
N ALA A 100 2.44 -9.75 10.16
CA ALA A 100 1.35 -9.99 11.10
C ALA A 100 0.20 -8.97 10.91
N SER A 101 0.53 -7.76 10.42
CA SER A 101 -0.44 -6.71 10.15
C SER A 101 -0.05 -5.86 8.94
N VAL A 102 -1.02 -5.11 8.40
CA VAL A 102 -0.78 -4.10 7.36
C VAL A 102 0.11 -2.96 7.87
N ALA A 103 -0.01 -2.61 9.16
CA ALA A 103 0.84 -1.61 9.79
C ALA A 103 2.31 -2.06 9.84
N ASP A 104 2.58 -3.33 10.15
CA ASP A 104 3.94 -3.89 10.14
C ASP A 104 4.54 -3.88 8.73
N SER A 105 3.74 -4.22 7.71
CA SER A 105 4.17 -4.14 6.32
C SER A 105 4.51 -2.70 5.90
N ALA A 106 3.69 -1.73 6.28
CA ALA A 106 3.94 -0.32 6.01
C ALA A 106 5.18 0.19 6.75
N LYS A 107 5.34 -0.18 8.03
CA LYS A 107 6.49 0.18 8.85
C LYS A 107 7.79 -0.38 8.28
N ASP A 108 7.83 -1.66 7.95
CA ASP A 108 9.01 -2.31 7.34
C ASP A 108 9.39 -1.62 6.01
N LYS A 109 8.40 -1.33 5.16
CA LYS A 109 8.62 -0.59 3.91
C LYS A 109 9.22 0.79 4.16
N ILE A 110 8.69 1.55 5.11
CA ILE A 110 9.18 2.89 5.44
C ILE A 110 10.60 2.83 5.97
N GLU A 111 10.88 1.94 6.92
CA GLU A 111 12.20 1.82 7.53
C GLU A 111 13.26 1.40 6.51
N ARG A 112 12.96 0.45 5.66
CA ARG A 112 13.93 -0.11 4.72
C ARG A 112 14.07 0.65 3.41
N ASN A 113 13.03 1.33 2.99
CA ASN A 113 13.03 2.01 1.69
C ASN A 113 12.98 3.53 1.79
N TYR A 114 12.42 4.12 2.83
CA TYR A 114 12.24 5.57 2.90
C TYR A 114 13.13 6.24 3.93
N ASN A 115 13.43 5.58 5.05
CA ASN A 115 14.25 6.13 6.13
C ASN A 115 15.78 6.04 5.90
N ILE A 116 16.20 5.67 4.72
CA ILE A 116 17.62 5.61 4.34
C ILE A 116 17.89 6.56 3.18
N THR A 117 19.06 7.21 3.15
CA THR A 117 19.52 7.95 1.96
C THR A 117 19.97 6.95 0.89
N ARG A 118 19.46 7.12 -0.33
CA ARG A 118 19.82 6.25 -1.45
C ARG A 118 19.93 7.05 -2.74
N LYS A 119 21.05 6.90 -3.45
CA LYS A 119 21.36 7.64 -4.70
C LYS A 119 21.14 9.15 -4.58
N GLY A 120 21.56 9.75 -3.45
CA GLY A 120 21.42 11.17 -3.20
C GLY A 120 20.03 11.65 -2.76
N VAL A 121 19.03 10.80 -2.77
CA VAL A 121 17.68 11.16 -2.25
C VAL A 121 17.60 10.83 -0.76
N THR A 122 17.35 11.87 0.04
CA THR A 122 17.24 11.74 1.50
C THR A 122 15.83 11.33 1.95
N PRO A 123 15.67 10.81 3.18
CA PRO A 123 14.35 10.57 3.76
C PRO A 123 13.44 11.78 3.76
N GLU A 124 13.99 12.96 4.07
CA GLU A 124 13.26 14.23 4.21
C GLU A 124 12.62 14.65 2.88
N GLN A 125 13.32 14.44 1.76
CA GLN A 125 12.76 14.73 0.43
C GLN A 125 11.52 13.89 0.14
N LEU A 126 11.54 12.59 0.45
CA LEU A 126 10.37 11.72 0.29
C LEU A 126 9.24 12.11 1.25
N LYS A 127 9.58 12.38 2.52
CA LYS A 127 8.60 12.70 3.56
C LYS A 127 7.91 14.04 3.34
N LYS A 128 8.52 14.94 2.57
CA LYS A 128 8.00 16.28 2.26
C LYS A 128 7.56 16.45 0.82
N ALA A 129 7.52 15.38 0.01
CA ALA A 129 7.05 15.47 -1.36
C ALA A 129 5.62 16.05 -1.40
N GLU A 130 5.40 17.01 -2.29
CA GLU A 130 4.14 17.76 -2.38
C GLU A 130 3.23 17.26 -3.50
N THR A 131 3.80 16.58 -4.49
CA THR A 131 3.06 16.05 -5.63
C THR A 131 3.34 14.56 -5.86
N PRO A 132 2.40 13.81 -6.43
CA PRO A 132 2.62 12.40 -6.77
C PRO A 132 3.73 12.21 -7.82
N GLU A 133 3.94 13.20 -8.71
CA GLU A 133 5.02 13.20 -9.69
C GLU A 133 6.38 13.33 -8.99
N GLU A 134 6.50 14.25 -8.07
CA GLU A 134 7.73 14.42 -7.30
C GLU A 134 8.04 13.16 -6.50
N PHE A 135 7.05 12.59 -5.82
CA PHE A 135 7.21 11.35 -5.06
C PHE A 135 7.63 10.19 -5.97
N ALA A 136 7.01 10.04 -7.14
CA ALA A 136 7.36 9.04 -8.14
C ALA A 136 8.80 9.23 -8.65
N ARG A 137 9.19 10.47 -9.01
CA ARG A 137 10.54 10.81 -9.46
C ARG A 137 11.59 10.47 -8.41
N LEU A 138 11.35 10.85 -7.15
CA LEU A 138 12.27 10.52 -6.05
C LEU A 138 12.44 9.00 -5.88
N LEU A 139 11.36 8.24 -5.97
CA LEU A 139 11.43 6.77 -5.95
C LEU A 139 12.18 6.20 -7.15
N LYS A 140 12.00 6.78 -8.35
CA LYS A 140 12.72 6.37 -9.58
C LYS A 140 14.21 6.57 -9.43
N VAL A 141 14.64 7.75 -8.98
CA VAL A 141 16.07 8.07 -8.73
C VAL A 141 16.67 7.08 -7.73
N ARG A 142 15.95 6.71 -6.69
CA ARG A 142 16.37 5.70 -5.70
C ARG A 142 16.49 4.29 -6.30
N GLY A 143 15.97 4.07 -7.50
CA GLY A 143 15.91 2.76 -8.13
C GLY A 143 14.87 1.83 -7.51
N TYR A 144 13.78 2.41 -6.97
CA TYR A 144 12.69 1.64 -6.37
C TYR A 144 11.91 0.85 -7.42
N TYR A 145 11.74 1.39 -8.62
CA TYR A 145 11.07 0.73 -9.75
C TYR A 145 11.80 0.98 -11.07
N GLY A 146 11.62 0.05 -12.03
CA GLY A 146 12.30 0.08 -13.35
C GLY A 146 11.48 0.71 -14.47
N GLY A 147 10.13 0.76 -14.35
CA GLY A 147 9.23 1.24 -15.39
C GLY A 147 9.28 2.75 -15.66
N GLU A 148 8.40 3.24 -16.55
CA GLU A 148 8.30 4.66 -16.89
C GLU A 148 7.75 5.48 -15.73
N GLU A 149 8.36 6.64 -15.45
CA GLU A 149 8.02 7.53 -14.34
C GLU A 149 6.59 8.07 -14.48
N SER A 150 6.22 8.51 -15.68
CA SER A 150 4.88 9.03 -15.97
C SER A 150 3.78 7.99 -15.72
N SER A 151 4.03 6.74 -16.08
CA SER A 151 3.11 5.64 -15.84
C SER A 151 2.92 5.38 -14.34
N TYR A 152 4.01 5.37 -13.58
CA TYR A 152 3.98 5.18 -12.14
C TYR A 152 3.27 6.34 -11.42
N ALA A 153 3.61 7.58 -11.77
CA ALA A 153 2.94 8.78 -11.24
C ALA A 153 1.45 8.79 -11.57
N GLY A 154 1.07 8.41 -12.80
CA GLY A 154 -0.33 8.25 -13.22
C GLY A 154 -1.07 7.20 -12.38
N GLY A 155 -0.44 6.09 -12.09
CA GLY A 155 -0.97 5.05 -11.18
C GLY A 155 -1.22 5.60 -9.77
N LEU A 156 -0.27 6.35 -9.20
CA LEU A 156 -0.43 6.99 -7.89
C LEU A 156 -1.59 7.99 -7.89
N LYS A 157 -1.68 8.86 -8.91
CA LYS A 157 -2.79 9.82 -9.06
C LYS A 157 -4.16 9.14 -9.09
N ALA A 158 -4.29 8.08 -9.86
CA ALA A 158 -5.55 7.33 -9.96
C ALA A 158 -5.98 6.75 -8.61
N LYS A 159 -5.02 6.31 -7.78
CA LYS A 159 -5.31 5.82 -6.42
C LYS A 159 -5.65 6.95 -5.45
N LEU A 160 -4.97 8.10 -5.54
CA LEU A 160 -5.26 9.28 -4.72
C LEU A 160 -6.68 9.79 -4.93
N LEU A 161 -7.16 9.86 -6.16
CA LEU A 161 -8.53 10.27 -6.45
C LEU A 161 -9.55 9.38 -5.74
N ARG A 162 -9.32 8.09 -5.68
CA ARG A 162 -10.19 7.14 -4.97
C ARG A 162 -10.18 7.36 -3.45
N ILE A 163 -9.01 7.64 -2.87
CA ILE A 163 -8.87 7.94 -1.44
C ILE A 163 -9.63 9.21 -1.09
N GLN A 164 -9.47 10.28 -1.86
CA GLN A 164 -10.17 11.56 -1.65
C GLN A 164 -11.69 11.41 -1.70
N VAL A 165 -12.22 10.64 -2.64
CA VAL A 165 -13.66 10.38 -2.76
C VAL A 165 -14.18 9.64 -1.52
N VAL A 166 -13.47 8.62 -1.05
CA VAL A 166 -13.87 7.87 0.17
C VAL A 166 -13.85 8.78 1.39
N GLU A 167 -12.80 9.60 1.56
CA GLU A 167 -12.71 10.57 2.66
C GLU A 167 -13.87 11.58 2.62
N PHE A 168 -14.19 12.12 1.45
CA PHE A 168 -15.29 13.07 1.28
C PHE A 168 -16.63 12.47 1.67
N VAL A 169 -16.95 11.28 1.15
CA VAL A 169 -18.22 10.59 1.46
C VAL A 169 -18.30 10.24 2.96
N THR A 170 -17.21 9.72 3.53
CA THR A 170 -17.18 9.35 4.96
C THR A 170 -17.30 10.58 5.86
N LYS A 171 -16.55 11.65 5.57
CA LYS A 171 -16.55 12.90 6.34
C LYS A 171 -17.90 13.62 6.30
N ASN A 172 -18.59 13.56 5.18
CA ASN A 172 -19.86 14.25 4.96
C ASN A 172 -21.10 13.36 5.22
N LYS A 173 -20.92 12.07 5.53
CA LYS A 173 -22.03 11.13 5.74
C LYS A 173 -23.03 11.63 6.79
N ASN A 174 -22.54 12.13 7.92
CA ASN A 174 -23.40 12.65 8.98
C ASN A 174 -24.09 13.97 8.58
N SER A 175 -23.39 14.82 7.80
CA SER A 175 -23.97 16.08 7.28
C SER A 175 -25.04 15.81 6.24
N ILE A 176 -24.82 14.84 5.35
CA ILE A 176 -25.80 14.42 4.35
C ILE A 176 -27.04 13.83 5.01
N LEU A 177 -26.87 12.98 6.00
CA LEU A 177 -27.97 12.41 6.80
C LEU A 177 -28.77 13.50 7.52
N LEU A 178 -28.10 14.51 8.07
CA LEU A 178 -28.75 15.65 8.73
C LEU A 178 -29.57 16.47 7.73
N ILE A 179 -29.05 16.75 6.55
CA ILE A 179 -29.76 17.51 5.48
C ILE A 179 -30.99 16.72 5.00
N VAL A 180 -30.85 15.43 4.76
CA VAL A 180 -31.98 14.58 4.33
C VAL A 180 -33.02 14.48 5.46
N GLY A 181 -32.57 14.31 6.71
CA GLY A 181 -33.45 14.26 7.88
C GLY A 181 -34.25 15.55 8.05
N LEU A 182 -33.61 16.72 7.90
CA LEU A 182 -34.28 18.03 8.00
C LEU A 182 -35.26 18.26 6.83
N ALA A 183 -34.92 17.82 5.63
CA ALA A 183 -35.82 17.91 4.48
C ALA A 183 -37.08 17.07 4.66
N VAL A 184 -36.96 15.87 5.22
CA VAL A 184 -38.11 14.99 5.52
C VAL A 184 -38.98 15.58 6.62
N ILE A 185 -38.39 16.09 7.70
CA ILE A 185 -39.13 16.72 8.82
C ILE A 185 -39.79 18.04 8.35
N GLY A 186 -39.05 18.87 7.60
CA GLY A 186 -39.56 20.12 7.03
C GLY A 186 -40.69 19.89 6.03
N GLY A 187 -40.58 18.87 5.18
CA GLY A 187 -41.62 18.47 4.23
C GLY A 187 -42.89 17.99 4.95
N ALA A 188 -42.76 17.15 6.01
CA ALA A 188 -43.90 16.71 6.83
C ALA A 188 -44.59 17.88 7.54
N TYR A 189 -43.81 18.82 8.07
CA TYR A 189 -44.38 20.02 8.75
C TYR A 189 -45.15 20.90 7.79
N TYR A 190 -44.70 21.02 6.53
CA TYR A 190 -45.43 21.82 5.52
C TYR A 190 -46.74 21.17 5.06
N PHE A 191 -46.78 19.82 5.03
CA PHE A 191 -48.03 19.10 4.69
C PHE A 191 -49.06 19.14 5.80
N PHE A 192 -48.66 19.15 7.09
CA PHE A 192 -49.59 19.23 8.21
C PHE A 192 -50.14 20.65 8.49
N LYS A 193 -49.47 21.69 7.98
CA LYS A 193 -49.92 23.08 8.15
C LYS A 193 -50.91 23.55 7.09
N LYS A 194 -51.13 22.75 6.04
CA LYS A 194 -52.06 23.06 4.91
C LYS A 194 -53.40 22.29 5.03
N LYS A 195 -53.68 21.63 6.11
CA LYS A 195 -55.00 21.11 6.47
C LYS A 195 -55.54 21.89 7.68
#